data_22c6fd53b02d156072449d258fb11c8f
#
_entry.id   22c6fd53b02d156072449d258fb11c8f
#
_cell.length_a   1.000
_cell.length_b   1.000
_cell.length_c   1.000
_cell.angle_alpha   90.00
_cell.angle_beta   90.00
_cell.angle_gamma   90.00
#
_symmetry.space_group_name_H-M   'P 1'
#
loop_
_entity.id
_entity.type
_entity.pdbx_description
1 polymer ?
#
loop_
_entity_poly.entity_id
_entity_poly.type
_entity_poly.pdbx_seq_one_letter_code
_entity_poly.pdbx_strand_id
1 'polypeptide(L)'
;MARPETPLLATDCVACDQQGRVLLIRRKYEPFKGAFALPGGFVEIGETVEAACRREVLEETGIRIGELQLVGVYSGPRRDPRGHTVSIAYMTLVPQETRPRAGSDADSATWIDDWRALDLAFDHARIIADTEKAGLR
;
A
#
# COMPACT_ATOMS: atom_id res chain seq x y z
N MET A 1 -4.85 -8.31 -34.40
CA MET A 1 -3.60 -8.44 -33.62
C MET A 1 -3.95 -8.64 -32.16
N ALA A 2 -3.37 -9.64 -31.54
CA ALA A 2 -3.56 -9.89 -30.11
C ALA A 2 -2.86 -8.80 -29.29
N ARG A 3 -3.41 -8.49 -28.12
CA ARG A 3 -2.75 -7.60 -27.17
C ARG A 3 -1.51 -8.29 -26.60
N PRO A 4 -0.39 -7.57 -26.40
CA PRO A 4 0.74 -8.15 -25.73
C PRO A 4 0.37 -8.50 -24.29
N GLU A 5 1.03 -9.52 -23.74
CA GLU A 5 0.94 -9.80 -22.32
C GLU A 5 1.67 -8.69 -21.57
N THR A 6 1.08 -8.23 -20.50
CA THR A 6 1.65 -7.16 -19.67
C THR A 6 1.59 -7.57 -18.20
N PRO A 7 2.46 -7.00 -17.36
CA PRO A 7 2.34 -7.18 -15.93
C PRO A 7 1.00 -6.62 -15.42
N LEU A 8 0.55 -7.14 -14.29
CA LEU A 8 -0.57 -6.53 -13.57
C LEU A 8 -0.13 -5.20 -12.97
N LEU A 9 -1.07 -4.30 -12.81
CA LEU A 9 -0.82 -2.98 -12.23
C LEU A 9 -1.48 -2.90 -10.87
N ALA A 10 -0.71 -2.49 -9.87
CA ALA A 10 -1.16 -2.32 -8.50
C ALA A 10 -0.73 -0.97 -7.96
N THR A 11 -1.23 -0.64 -6.79
CA THR A 11 -0.84 0.55 -6.04
C THR A 11 -0.69 0.18 -4.58
N ASP A 12 0.23 0.85 -3.90
CA ASP A 12 0.45 0.73 -2.46
C ASP A 12 0.51 2.13 -1.86
N CYS A 13 0.03 2.27 -0.64
CA CYS A 13 -0.05 3.57 0.02
C CYS A 13 0.73 3.59 1.32
N VAL A 14 1.64 4.56 1.44
CA VAL A 14 2.31 4.87 2.69
C VAL A 14 1.55 6.02 3.34
N ALA A 15 0.58 5.70 4.17
CA ALA A 15 -0.20 6.69 4.91
C ALA A 15 0.45 6.92 6.27
N CYS A 16 0.78 8.16 6.55
CA CYS A 16 1.46 8.56 7.79
C CYS A 16 0.56 9.50 8.59
N ASP A 17 0.59 9.37 9.91
CA ASP A 17 -0.08 10.32 10.78
C ASP A 17 0.87 11.40 11.28
N GLN A 18 0.35 12.31 12.14
CA GLN A 18 1.14 13.41 12.68
C GLN A 18 2.27 12.96 13.60
N GLN A 19 2.18 11.75 14.14
CA GLN A 19 3.20 11.19 15.03
C GLN A 19 4.25 10.38 14.29
N GLY A 20 4.17 10.34 12.95
CA GLY A 20 5.12 9.57 12.14
C GLY A 20 4.82 8.09 12.08
N ARG A 21 3.65 7.66 12.53
CA ARG A 21 3.24 6.25 12.43
C ARG A 21 2.77 5.96 11.03
N VAL A 22 2.95 4.70 10.61
CA VAL A 22 2.54 4.22 9.29
C VAL A 22 1.34 3.31 9.44
N LEU A 23 0.36 3.49 8.56
CA LEU A 23 -0.83 2.66 8.53
C LEU A 23 -0.52 1.34 7.85
N LEU A 24 -0.66 0.25 8.57
CA LEU A 24 -0.45 -1.10 8.04
C LEU A 24 -1.70 -1.94 8.24
N ILE A 25 -1.88 -2.88 7.32
CA ILE A 25 -2.90 -3.92 7.43
C ILE A 25 -2.22 -5.25 7.69
N ARG A 26 -2.96 -6.22 8.23
CA ARG A 26 -2.50 -7.59 8.31
C ARG A 26 -3.20 -8.39 7.20
N ARG A 27 -2.41 -9.10 6.40
CA ARG A 27 -2.96 -9.83 5.27
C ARG A 27 -3.80 -11.01 5.74
N LYS A 28 -4.98 -11.16 5.15
CA LYS A 28 -5.93 -12.22 5.45
C LYS A 28 -5.69 -13.47 4.62
N TYR A 29 -5.12 -13.32 3.42
CA TYR A 29 -4.93 -14.40 2.45
C TYR A 29 -3.48 -14.52 2.02
N GLU A 30 -3.15 -15.70 1.47
CA GLU A 30 -1.85 -15.90 0.83
C GLU A 30 -1.74 -15.08 -0.46
N PRO A 31 -0.56 -14.65 -0.86
CA PRO A 31 0.75 -14.87 -0.23
C PRO A 31 0.92 -13.97 1.00
N PHE A 32 1.85 -14.35 1.86
CA PHE A 32 2.19 -13.60 3.08
C PHE A 32 1.01 -13.47 4.07
N LYS A 33 0.16 -14.49 4.15
CA LYS A 33 -0.95 -14.50 5.09
C LYS A 33 -0.45 -14.25 6.51
N GLY A 34 -1.07 -13.32 7.22
CA GLY A 34 -0.72 -12.95 8.58
C GLY A 34 0.38 -11.90 8.69
N ALA A 35 1.07 -11.59 7.60
CA ALA A 35 2.10 -10.55 7.62
C ALA A 35 1.47 -9.15 7.52
N PHE A 36 2.16 -8.17 8.07
CA PHE A 36 1.77 -6.77 7.88
C PHE A 36 2.15 -6.31 6.46
N ALA A 37 1.37 -5.40 5.93
CA ALA A 37 1.55 -4.86 4.59
C ALA A 37 1.01 -3.45 4.51
N LEU A 38 1.48 -2.70 3.51
CA LEU A 38 0.84 -1.44 3.14
C LEU A 38 -0.55 -1.72 2.58
N PRO A 39 -1.53 -0.84 2.86
CA PRO A 39 -2.80 -0.91 2.15
C PRO A 39 -2.57 -0.71 0.66
N GLY A 40 -3.29 -1.44 -0.17
CA GLY A 40 -3.14 -1.37 -1.61
C GLY A 40 -3.81 -2.53 -2.31
N GLY A 41 -3.71 -2.55 -3.62
CA GLY A 41 -4.29 -3.61 -4.42
C GLY A 41 -4.23 -3.29 -5.90
N PHE A 42 -4.94 -4.07 -6.69
CA PHE A 42 -4.90 -3.94 -8.14
C PHE A 42 -5.73 -2.76 -8.63
N VAL A 43 -5.19 -2.09 -9.64
CA VAL A 43 -5.90 -1.04 -10.37
C VAL A 43 -6.91 -1.70 -11.30
N GLU A 44 -8.14 -1.24 -11.26
CA GLU A 44 -9.19 -1.77 -12.10
C GLU A 44 -9.24 -1.05 -13.45
N ILE A 45 -9.70 -1.73 -14.48
CA ILE A 45 -9.89 -1.13 -15.80
C ILE A 45 -10.80 0.10 -15.66
N GLY A 46 -10.36 1.21 -16.20
CA GLY A 46 -11.13 2.46 -16.16
C GLY A 46 -10.84 3.36 -14.97
N GLU A 47 -10.05 2.88 -13.99
CA GLU A 47 -9.70 3.70 -12.83
C GLU A 47 -8.27 4.25 -12.98
N THR A 48 -8.05 5.48 -12.52
CA THR A 48 -6.67 5.99 -12.40
C THR A 48 -5.98 5.30 -11.25
N VAL A 49 -4.64 5.32 -11.25
CA VAL A 49 -3.87 4.72 -10.15
C VAL A 49 -4.17 5.44 -8.84
N GLU A 50 -4.31 6.76 -8.87
CA GLU A 50 -4.66 7.55 -7.69
C GLU A 50 -6.03 7.17 -7.13
N ALA A 51 -7.02 7.00 -8.02
CA ALA A 51 -8.36 6.56 -7.58
C ALA A 51 -8.30 5.16 -6.97
N ALA A 52 -7.53 4.25 -7.56
CA ALA A 52 -7.32 2.92 -7.03
C ALA A 52 -6.69 2.97 -5.64
N CYS A 53 -5.69 3.82 -5.45
CA CYS A 53 -5.02 3.99 -4.17
C CYS A 53 -6.00 4.43 -3.09
N ARG A 54 -6.81 5.45 -3.37
CA ARG A 54 -7.82 5.94 -2.42
C ARG A 54 -8.89 4.89 -2.13
N ARG A 55 -9.34 4.19 -3.14
CA ARG A 55 -10.35 3.14 -2.98
C ARG A 55 -9.82 2.00 -2.11
N GLU A 56 -8.62 1.53 -2.39
CA GLU A 56 -8.03 0.42 -1.62
C GLU A 56 -7.83 0.79 -0.16
N VAL A 57 -7.30 2.00 0.12
CA VAL A 57 -7.12 2.43 1.51
C VAL A 57 -8.47 2.51 2.23
N LEU A 58 -9.49 3.06 1.58
CA LEU A 58 -10.82 3.14 2.17
C LEU A 58 -11.41 1.75 2.43
N GLU A 59 -11.32 0.85 1.47
CA GLU A 59 -11.84 -0.52 1.60
C GLU A 59 -11.15 -1.29 2.72
N GLU A 60 -9.83 -1.16 2.84
CA GLU A 60 -9.05 -1.97 3.76
C GLU A 60 -8.94 -1.37 5.16
N THR A 61 -9.05 -0.06 5.30
CA THR A 61 -8.80 0.62 6.58
C THR A 61 -9.94 1.52 7.05
N GLY A 62 -10.90 1.79 6.19
CA GLY A 62 -11.99 2.72 6.50
C GLY A 62 -11.60 4.19 6.49
N ILE A 63 -10.35 4.51 6.15
CA ILE A 63 -9.84 5.88 6.19
C ILE A 63 -9.95 6.51 4.81
N ARG A 64 -10.52 7.71 4.74
CA ARG A 64 -10.51 8.53 3.53
C ARG A 64 -9.25 9.36 3.51
N ILE A 65 -8.47 9.23 2.45
CA ILE A 65 -7.23 9.96 2.30
C ILE A 65 -7.38 11.08 1.27
N GLY A 66 -6.55 12.09 1.40
CA GLY A 66 -6.58 13.28 0.55
C GLY A 66 -5.52 13.25 -0.53
N GLU A 67 -4.65 14.26 -0.52
CA GLU A 67 -3.60 14.40 -1.53
C GLU A 67 -2.59 13.27 -1.46
N LEU A 68 -2.13 12.86 -2.64
CA LEU A 68 -1.14 11.81 -2.80
C LEU A 68 0.15 12.42 -3.37
N GLN A 69 1.28 11.98 -2.83
CA GLN A 69 2.60 12.26 -3.39
C GLN A 69 3.18 10.97 -3.93
N LEU A 70 3.71 11.00 -5.14
CA LEU A 70 4.33 9.83 -5.74
C LEU A 70 5.62 9.50 -4.99
N VAL A 71 5.74 8.25 -4.54
CA VAL A 71 6.98 7.73 -3.97
C VAL A 71 7.83 7.12 -5.07
N GLY A 72 7.24 6.24 -5.87
CA GLY A 72 7.97 5.60 -6.96
C GLY A 72 7.20 4.48 -7.60
N VAL A 73 7.86 3.85 -8.56
CA VAL A 73 7.35 2.69 -9.30
C VAL A 73 8.20 1.48 -8.94
N TYR A 74 7.54 0.42 -8.53
CA TYR A 74 8.20 -0.81 -8.10
C TYR A 74 7.86 -1.92 -9.09
N SER A 75 8.80 -2.26 -9.95
CA SER A 75 8.55 -3.08 -11.13
C SER A 75 9.37 -4.36 -11.19
N GLY A 76 10.02 -4.75 -10.11
CA GLY A 76 10.79 -5.98 -10.09
C GLY A 76 9.95 -7.19 -10.47
N PRO A 77 10.37 -8.03 -11.44
CA PRO A 77 9.54 -9.14 -11.91
C PRO A 77 9.19 -10.17 -10.84
N ARG A 78 9.97 -10.22 -9.75
CA ARG A 78 9.80 -11.23 -8.69
C ARG A 78 9.32 -10.62 -7.38
N ARG A 79 8.93 -9.34 -7.38
CA ARG A 79 8.49 -8.68 -6.16
C ARG A 79 7.21 -9.30 -5.59
N ASP A 80 6.37 -9.88 -6.44
CA ASP A 80 5.15 -10.59 -6.05
C ASP A 80 5.28 -12.05 -6.52
N PRO A 81 5.19 -13.03 -5.60
CA PRO A 81 5.35 -14.44 -5.97
C PRO A 81 4.24 -14.98 -6.87
N ARG A 82 3.10 -14.30 -6.97
CA ARG A 82 2.00 -14.72 -7.85
C ARG A 82 2.27 -14.45 -9.32
N GLY A 83 3.15 -13.49 -9.62
CA GLY A 83 3.46 -13.10 -10.98
C GLY A 83 3.97 -11.68 -11.05
N HIS A 84 4.38 -11.25 -12.24
CA HIS A 84 4.93 -9.90 -12.43
C HIS A 84 3.85 -8.84 -12.21
N THR A 85 4.03 -8.06 -11.17
CA THR A 85 3.11 -6.98 -10.78
C THR A 85 3.91 -5.70 -10.57
N VAL A 86 3.51 -4.65 -11.27
CA VAL A 86 4.09 -3.31 -11.09
C VAL A 86 3.23 -2.55 -10.09
N SER A 87 3.84 -2.03 -9.04
CA SER A 87 3.13 -1.18 -8.08
C SER A 87 3.58 0.25 -8.19
N ILE A 88 2.60 1.15 -8.22
CA ILE A 88 2.82 2.59 -8.12
C ILE A 88 2.54 2.96 -6.67
N ALA A 89 3.57 3.42 -5.96
CA ALA A 89 3.45 3.73 -4.54
C ALA A 89 3.27 5.22 -4.31
N TYR A 90 2.33 5.55 -3.44
CA TYR A 90 2.04 6.92 -3.04
C TYR A 90 2.20 7.08 -1.53
N MET A 91 2.49 8.30 -1.12
CA MET A 91 2.49 8.71 0.27
C MET A 91 1.37 9.71 0.50
N THR A 92 0.73 9.64 1.65
CA THR A 92 -0.27 10.61 2.08
C THR A 92 -0.11 10.90 3.56
N LEU A 93 -0.48 12.12 3.96
CA LEU A 93 -0.57 12.50 5.37
C LEU A 93 -2.03 12.43 5.82
N VAL A 94 -2.23 11.86 6.99
CA VAL A 94 -3.54 11.84 7.64
C VAL A 94 -3.45 12.82 8.80
N PRO A 95 -3.93 14.06 8.63
CA PRO A 95 -3.63 15.15 9.56
C PRO A 95 -4.37 15.07 10.88
N GLN A 96 -5.47 14.31 10.94
CA GLN A 96 -6.28 14.19 12.15
C GLN A 96 -6.20 12.78 12.69
N GLU A 97 -6.28 12.65 14.00
CA GLU A 97 -6.34 11.35 14.62
C GLU A 97 -7.55 10.58 14.07
N THR A 98 -7.25 9.41 13.49
CA THR A 98 -8.26 8.59 12.84
C THR A 98 -8.05 7.15 13.24
N ARG A 99 -9.15 6.46 13.57
CA ARG A 99 -9.11 5.04 13.89
C ARG A 99 -9.40 4.23 12.65
N PRO A 100 -8.43 3.40 12.22
CA PRO A 100 -8.68 2.51 11.10
C PRO A 100 -9.59 1.34 11.52
N ARG A 101 -10.34 0.82 10.54
CA ARG A 101 -11.14 -0.39 10.71
C ARG A 101 -10.85 -1.32 9.54
N ALA A 102 -10.52 -2.59 9.85
CA ALA A 102 -10.23 -3.57 8.82
C ALA A 102 -11.42 -3.80 7.90
N GLY A 103 -11.14 -3.84 6.61
CA GLY A 103 -12.12 -4.21 5.59
C GLY A 103 -12.05 -5.69 5.25
N SER A 104 -12.67 -6.07 4.12
CA SER A 104 -12.90 -7.48 3.77
C SER A 104 -11.62 -8.30 3.54
N ASP A 105 -10.55 -7.67 3.05
CA ASP A 105 -9.31 -8.36 2.68
C ASP A 105 -8.21 -8.25 3.74
N ALA A 106 -8.52 -7.66 4.89
CA ALA A 106 -7.57 -7.44 5.96
C ALA A 106 -8.13 -7.98 7.27
N ASP A 107 -7.30 -8.65 8.07
CA ASP A 107 -7.68 -9.09 9.42
C ASP A 107 -7.62 -7.94 10.41
N SER A 108 -6.74 -6.96 10.18
CA SER A 108 -6.62 -5.78 11.04
C SER A 108 -6.02 -4.63 10.25
N ALA A 109 -6.26 -3.42 10.74
CA ALA A 109 -5.63 -2.20 10.23
C ALA A 109 -5.22 -1.37 11.44
N THR A 110 -3.98 -0.89 11.47
CA THR A 110 -3.47 -0.20 12.65
C THR A 110 -2.32 0.74 12.30
N TRP A 111 -2.12 1.76 13.15
CA TRP A 111 -0.98 2.66 13.09
C TRP A 111 0.21 2.00 13.79
N ILE A 112 1.36 1.93 13.11
CA ILE A 112 2.56 1.29 13.60
C ILE A 112 3.67 2.32 13.77
N ASP A 113 4.27 2.36 14.96
CA ASP A 113 5.41 3.25 15.27
C ASP A 113 6.71 2.72 14.65
N ASP A 114 7.02 1.48 14.95
CA ASP A 114 8.30 0.88 14.56
C ASP A 114 8.07 -0.24 13.55
N TRP A 115 7.82 0.17 12.32
CA TRP A 115 7.58 -0.78 11.24
C TRP A 115 8.82 -1.65 10.93
N ARG A 116 10.03 -1.15 11.26
CA ARG A 116 11.26 -1.91 11.03
C ARG A 116 11.37 -3.14 11.90
N ALA A 117 10.65 -3.17 13.02
CA ALA A 117 10.60 -4.35 13.88
C ALA A 117 9.71 -5.46 13.32
N LEU A 118 8.94 -5.19 12.28
CA LEU A 118 7.99 -6.11 11.69
C LEU A 118 8.52 -6.72 10.41
N ASP A 119 8.05 -7.93 10.12
CA ASP A 119 8.32 -8.61 8.87
C ASP A 119 7.21 -8.27 7.89
N LEU A 120 7.48 -7.37 6.96
CA LEU A 120 6.46 -6.87 6.04
C LEU A 120 6.39 -7.73 4.78
N ALA A 121 5.18 -7.82 4.23
CA ALA A 121 4.93 -8.55 2.99
C ALA A 121 5.62 -7.87 1.79
N PHE A 122 5.90 -8.66 0.76
CA PHE A 122 6.45 -8.18 -0.51
C PHE A 122 7.72 -7.35 -0.30
N ASP A 123 7.83 -6.23 -1.02
CA ASP A 123 8.88 -5.24 -0.87
C ASP A 123 8.42 -4.00 -0.10
N HIS A 124 7.39 -4.13 0.73
CA HIS A 124 6.76 -2.99 1.39
C HIS A 124 7.71 -2.27 2.35
N ALA A 125 8.62 -2.99 2.99
CA ALA A 125 9.64 -2.35 3.84
C ALA A 125 10.50 -1.38 3.04
N ARG A 126 10.87 -1.75 1.81
CA ARG A 126 11.62 -0.89 0.91
C ARG A 126 10.83 0.35 0.51
N ILE A 127 9.54 0.19 0.23
CA ILE A 127 8.68 1.31 -0.15
C ILE A 127 8.62 2.34 0.98
N ILE A 128 8.44 1.88 2.23
CA ILE A 128 8.42 2.79 3.38
C ILE A 128 9.78 3.47 3.57
N ALA A 129 10.87 2.71 3.46
CA ALA A 129 12.21 3.27 3.60
C ALA A 129 12.50 4.31 2.52
N ASP A 130 12.10 4.05 1.28
CA ASP A 130 12.25 5.01 0.18
C ASP A 130 11.45 6.28 0.43
N THR A 131 10.26 6.16 1.02
CA THR A 131 9.41 7.30 1.39
C THR A 131 10.12 8.19 2.40
N GLU A 132 10.70 7.61 3.44
CA GLU A 132 11.45 8.35 4.45
C GLU A 132 12.70 9.00 3.87
N LYS A 133 13.43 8.26 3.04
CA LYS A 133 14.66 8.73 2.41
C LYS A 133 14.40 9.92 1.49
N ALA A 134 13.27 9.93 0.81
CA ALA A 134 12.88 11.04 -0.06
C ALA A 134 12.39 12.26 0.72
N GLY A 135 12.27 12.16 2.04
CA GLY A 135 11.78 13.26 2.88
C GLY A 135 10.29 13.51 2.75
N LEU A 136 9.55 12.55 2.23
CA LEU A 136 8.11 12.65 2.12
C LEU A 136 7.48 12.35 3.48
N ARG A 137 6.62 13.26 3.95
CA ARG A 137 5.96 13.15 5.24
C ARG A 137 4.63 13.86 5.25
#